data_098b2d9b6425135c09e2a76f907526ac
#
_entry.id   098b2d9b6425135c09e2a76f907526ac
#
_cell.length_a   1.000
_cell.length_b   1.000
_cell.length_c   1.000
_cell.angle_alpha   90.00
_cell.angle_beta   90.00
_cell.angle_gamma   90.00
#
_symmetry.space_group_name_H-M   'P 1'
#
loop_
_entity.id
_entity.type
_entity.pdbx_description
1 polymer ?
#
loop_
_entity_poly.entity_id
_entity_poly.type
_entity_poly.pdbx_seq_one_letter_code
_entity_poly.pdbx_strand_id
1 'polypeptide(L)'
;MTLLLTLLLALLNPSEPFRAPQNLSEPLEPSSARTPAEERLFRSEAVERQIAEIVGQLTNPKLAQMFAACYPNTLDTTVHFEEDEDGTPDTFVYTGDIHAMWLRDSGAQVWPYVQLAGEDEALRRMLAGVILRQWKCINCDPYANAFNKEPNPDGPWMKDTGMHPELHERKYEIDSSCYPIRLAYHYWQVTGDTSVFGPEWIEAIENILHVFTEQQRREGRGSYRFLRSSNRALDTMNNEGWGAPVRPCGLIASAFRPSDDATTLLFLVPSNFMAVSSLRKAAEILTTVNHRDDLASRCNALADEVHAALMEHAIYDHPKYGKIYAYEVDGFGNHLLMDDANVPSLLAMAYLGDVAIDDPIYQNTRRFVWSTDNPYFFRGKAGEGIGGPHIGHDYIWPMSIMMRAFTSQDDTEIRACIEQLMRTDAGTGRMHESFHKDDATHYTRSWFAWANTLFGELIIKLVEEGKLGLLNSIE
;
A
#
# COMPACT_ATOMS: atom_id res chain seq x y z
N MET A 1 54.89 -25.86 36.63
CA MET A 1 54.72 -24.75 35.69
C MET A 1 53.37 -24.98 35.01
N THR A 2 52.32 -24.49 35.67
CA THR A 2 50.92 -24.81 35.40
C THR A 2 50.29 -23.59 34.74
N LEU A 3 49.83 -23.71 33.48
CA LEU A 3 49.10 -22.66 32.79
C LEU A 3 47.61 -22.83 33.10
N LEU A 4 47.02 -21.84 33.78
CA LEU A 4 45.58 -21.72 33.96
C LEU A 4 44.94 -21.21 32.67
N LEU A 5 44.03 -22.00 32.11
CA LEU A 5 43.13 -21.59 31.03
C LEU A 5 41.85 -21.04 31.66
N THR A 6 41.67 -19.74 31.65
CA THR A 6 40.44 -19.10 32.12
C THR A 6 39.45 -19.04 30.95
N LEU A 7 38.42 -19.89 31.01
CA LEU A 7 37.27 -19.84 30.11
C LEU A 7 36.36 -18.69 30.52
N LEU A 8 36.25 -17.65 29.67
CA LEU A 8 35.27 -16.59 29.84
C LEU A 8 33.94 -17.06 29.20
N LEU A 9 32.99 -17.52 30.01
CA LEU A 9 31.60 -17.70 29.58
C LEU A 9 30.96 -16.31 29.47
N ALA A 10 30.77 -15.82 28.28
CA ALA A 10 29.88 -14.69 28.03
C ALA A 10 28.44 -15.20 28.14
N LEU A 11 27.75 -14.78 29.18
CA LEU A 11 26.31 -14.95 29.34
C LEU A 11 25.60 -14.14 28.26
N LEU A 12 25.04 -14.82 27.27
CA LEU A 12 24.08 -14.25 26.33
C LEU A 12 22.79 -13.95 27.10
N ASN A 13 22.48 -12.70 27.23
CA ASN A 13 21.20 -12.22 27.75
C ASN A 13 20.14 -12.32 26.64
N PRO A 14 19.10 -13.15 26.75
CA PRO A 14 18.04 -13.21 25.76
C PRO A 14 16.93 -12.26 26.21
N SER A 15 16.92 -11.04 25.69
CA SER A 15 15.71 -10.20 25.57
C SER A 15 16.08 -8.71 25.48
N GLU A 16 16.59 -8.29 24.34
CA GLU A 16 16.34 -6.92 23.92
C GLU A 16 15.44 -6.97 22.68
N PRO A 17 14.28 -6.29 22.69
CA PRO A 17 13.49 -6.14 21.47
C PRO A 17 14.30 -5.30 20.49
N PHE A 18 14.34 -5.78 19.25
CA PHE A 18 15.00 -5.14 18.11
C PHE A 18 14.50 -3.69 17.98
N ARG A 19 15.35 -2.73 18.28
CA ARG A 19 15.21 -1.36 17.82
C ARG A 19 15.59 -1.34 16.34
N ALA A 20 14.63 -0.96 15.49
CA ALA A 20 14.96 -0.43 14.16
C ALA A 20 16.07 0.63 14.32
N PRO A 21 16.95 0.82 13.32
CA PRO A 21 17.96 1.87 13.41
C PRO A 21 17.24 3.20 13.60
N GLN A 22 17.17 3.66 14.84
CA GLN A 22 16.78 5.02 15.17
C GLN A 22 17.91 5.89 14.65
N ASN A 23 17.75 6.49 13.49
CA ASN A 23 18.35 7.78 13.25
C ASN A 23 17.68 8.69 14.28
N LEU A 24 18.37 8.90 15.40
CA LEU A 24 18.08 9.94 16.36
C LEU A 24 18.36 11.28 15.66
N SER A 25 17.51 11.68 14.73
CA SER A 25 17.25 13.08 14.51
C SER A 25 16.57 13.57 15.79
N GLU A 26 17.01 14.68 16.33
CA GLU A 26 16.38 15.35 17.46
C GLU A 26 14.87 15.35 17.28
N PRO A 27 14.06 15.16 18.35
CA PRO A 27 12.62 15.22 18.23
C PRO A 27 12.29 16.57 17.60
N LEU A 28 11.79 16.53 16.38
CA LEU A 28 11.20 17.72 15.74
C LEU A 28 10.13 18.19 16.74
N GLU A 29 10.24 19.46 17.17
CA GLU A 29 9.16 20.13 17.91
C GLU A 29 7.86 19.78 17.19
N PRO A 30 6.80 19.36 17.90
CA PRO A 30 5.55 18.94 17.26
C PRO A 30 4.93 20.14 16.55
N SER A 31 5.37 20.35 15.31
CA SER A 31 4.80 21.34 14.43
C SER A 31 3.59 20.68 13.78
N SER A 32 2.41 20.95 14.30
CA SER A 32 1.12 20.63 13.67
C SER A 32 0.90 21.46 12.39
N ALA A 33 1.87 22.28 12.00
CA ALA A 33 1.82 23.11 10.83
C ALA A 33 2.19 22.34 9.56
N ARG A 34 1.58 22.72 8.45
CA ARG A 34 1.97 22.30 7.11
C ARG A 34 3.42 22.74 6.81
N THR A 35 4.11 22.01 5.95
CA THR A 35 5.44 22.36 5.43
C THR A 35 5.48 23.81 4.95
N PRO A 36 6.48 24.62 5.37
CA PRO A 36 6.64 26.01 4.90
C PRO A 36 6.64 26.10 3.37
N ALA A 37 6.06 27.19 2.84
CA ALA A 37 5.84 27.31 1.39
C ALA A 37 7.13 27.22 0.57
N GLU A 38 8.22 27.73 1.11
CA GLU A 38 9.57 27.74 0.51
C GLU A 38 10.27 26.38 0.52
N GLU A 39 9.79 25.44 1.33
CA GLU A 39 10.34 24.09 1.45
C GLU A 39 9.56 23.03 0.66
N ARG A 40 8.41 23.42 0.07
CA ARG A 40 7.54 22.51 -0.67
C ARG A 40 8.16 22.13 -2.01
N LEU A 41 8.19 20.83 -2.30
CA LEU A 41 8.78 20.30 -3.52
C LEU A 41 7.89 20.50 -4.76
N PHE A 42 6.58 20.37 -4.60
CA PHE A 42 5.61 20.57 -5.68
C PHE A 42 4.39 21.35 -5.19
N ARG A 43 3.90 22.26 -6.01
CA ARG A 43 2.72 23.07 -5.72
C ARG A 43 1.71 23.00 -6.86
N SER A 44 0.47 22.67 -6.52
CA SER A 44 -0.68 22.70 -7.42
C SER A 44 -1.68 23.74 -6.95
N GLU A 45 -2.05 24.66 -7.84
CA GLU A 45 -3.05 25.68 -7.52
C GLU A 45 -4.44 25.08 -7.28
N ALA A 46 -4.78 23.98 -7.96
CA ALA A 46 -6.04 23.27 -7.74
C ALA A 46 -6.10 22.63 -6.35
N VAL A 47 -5.00 21.99 -5.91
CA VAL A 47 -4.91 21.41 -4.56
C VAL A 47 -4.96 22.49 -3.49
N GLU A 48 -4.29 23.64 -3.69
CA GLU A 48 -4.36 24.77 -2.73
C GLU A 48 -5.79 25.32 -2.60
N ARG A 49 -6.51 25.46 -3.72
CA ARG A 49 -7.93 25.89 -3.68
C ARG A 49 -8.79 24.88 -2.92
N GLN A 50 -8.64 23.59 -3.18
CA GLN A 50 -9.40 22.53 -2.49
C GLN A 50 -9.11 22.53 -0.98
N ILE A 51 -7.85 22.71 -0.57
CA ILE A 51 -7.48 22.84 0.85
C ILE A 51 -8.19 24.03 1.48
N ALA A 52 -8.11 25.21 0.86
CA ALA A 52 -8.74 26.42 1.38
C ALA A 52 -10.25 26.27 1.51
N GLU A 53 -10.90 25.65 0.52
CA GLU A 53 -12.33 25.41 0.50
C GLU A 53 -12.77 24.47 1.63
N ILE A 54 -12.13 23.29 1.78
CA ILE A 54 -12.51 22.32 2.81
C ILE A 54 -12.20 22.85 4.20
N VAL A 55 -11.02 23.46 4.42
CA VAL A 55 -10.67 24.08 5.71
C VAL A 55 -11.68 25.17 6.10
N GLY A 56 -12.14 25.97 5.12
CA GLY A 56 -13.16 27.01 5.36
C GLY A 56 -14.54 26.47 5.74
N GLN A 57 -14.84 25.20 5.44
CA GLN A 57 -16.10 24.53 5.76
C GLN A 57 -16.05 23.73 7.08
N LEU A 58 -14.86 23.33 7.54
CA LEU A 58 -14.67 22.58 8.77
C LEU A 58 -14.72 23.48 10.00
N THR A 59 -15.59 23.17 10.96
CA THR A 59 -15.74 23.94 12.20
C THR A 59 -14.82 23.46 13.33
N ASN A 60 -14.37 22.18 13.29
CA ASN A 60 -13.41 21.66 14.25
C ASN A 60 -11.98 22.10 13.84
N PRO A 61 -11.31 22.96 14.66
CA PRO A 61 -10.01 23.52 14.26
C PRO A 61 -8.89 22.48 14.19
N LYS A 62 -8.95 21.40 15.01
CA LYS A 62 -7.97 20.32 14.96
C LYS A 62 -8.11 19.52 13.68
N LEU A 63 -9.33 19.16 13.29
CA LEU A 63 -9.60 18.42 12.06
C LEU A 63 -9.17 19.24 10.83
N ALA A 64 -9.49 20.53 10.80
CA ALA A 64 -9.08 21.45 9.72
C ALA A 64 -7.55 21.53 9.61
N GLN A 65 -6.85 21.66 10.74
CA GLN A 65 -5.39 21.70 10.79
C GLN A 65 -4.76 20.37 10.33
N MET A 66 -5.27 19.24 10.80
CA MET A 66 -4.81 17.91 10.38
C MET A 66 -5.02 17.71 8.87
N PHE A 67 -6.18 18.06 8.34
CA PHE A 67 -6.45 17.97 6.91
C PHE A 67 -5.44 18.84 6.10
N ALA A 68 -5.25 20.09 6.50
CA ALA A 68 -4.33 21.01 5.82
C ALA A 68 -2.85 20.55 5.87
N ALA A 69 -2.46 19.78 6.88
CA ALA A 69 -1.12 19.23 7.01
C ALA A 69 -0.94 17.87 6.32
N CYS A 70 -1.96 17.00 6.38
CA CYS A 70 -1.92 15.62 5.89
C CYS A 70 -2.17 15.54 4.38
N TYR A 71 -3.23 16.19 3.88
CA TYR A 71 -3.62 16.08 2.48
C TYR A 71 -2.49 16.44 1.51
N PRO A 72 -1.82 17.58 1.61
CA PRO A 72 -0.76 17.96 0.67
C PRO A 72 0.60 17.31 0.99
N ASN A 73 0.72 16.47 2.02
CA ASN A 73 2.02 16.00 2.51
C ASN A 73 2.89 15.37 1.41
N THR A 74 2.30 14.54 0.55
CA THR A 74 3.02 13.94 -0.59
C THR A 74 3.58 14.99 -1.53
N LEU A 75 2.77 15.95 -1.97
CA LEU A 75 3.22 17.00 -2.89
C LEU A 75 4.27 17.91 -2.24
N ASP A 76 4.05 18.26 -0.97
CA ASP A 76 4.94 19.17 -0.25
C ASP A 76 6.33 18.55 0.00
N THR A 77 6.45 17.20 0.13
CA THR A 77 7.63 16.60 0.77
C THR A 77 8.27 15.43 0.04
N THR A 78 7.58 14.77 -0.91
CA THR A 78 8.07 13.51 -1.51
C THR A 78 8.12 13.49 -3.02
N VAL A 79 7.54 14.48 -3.69
CA VAL A 79 7.45 14.53 -5.15
C VAL A 79 8.68 15.23 -5.75
N HIS A 80 9.40 14.52 -6.61
CA HIS A 80 10.50 15.06 -7.40
C HIS A 80 10.12 15.02 -8.87
N PHE A 81 9.56 16.12 -9.37
CA PHE A 81 9.13 16.28 -10.75
C PHE A 81 10.26 16.89 -11.59
N GLU A 82 10.54 16.25 -12.70
CA GLU A 82 11.53 16.65 -13.70
C GLU A 82 10.94 16.46 -15.11
N GLU A 83 11.58 17.07 -16.11
CA GLU A 83 11.27 16.84 -17.52
C GLU A 83 12.55 16.47 -18.25
N ASP A 84 12.49 15.43 -19.08
CA ASP A 84 13.59 15.03 -19.95
C ASP A 84 13.85 16.13 -21.02
N GLU A 85 14.96 16.03 -21.77
CA GLU A 85 15.35 17.02 -22.80
C GLU A 85 14.30 17.24 -23.90
N ASP A 86 13.48 16.24 -24.18
CA ASP A 86 12.37 16.29 -25.13
C ASP A 86 11.05 16.77 -24.52
N GLY A 87 11.04 17.12 -23.22
CA GLY A 87 9.89 17.58 -22.46
C GLY A 87 8.99 16.44 -21.95
N THR A 88 9.44 15.19 -21.99
CA THR A 88 8.71 14.08 -21.38
C THR A 88 8.75 14.20 -19.85
N PRO A 89 7.59 14.16 -19.16
CA PRO A 89 7.57 14.26 -17.70
C PRO A 89 8.10 12.97 -17.03
N ASP A 90 8.86 13.18 -15.97
CA ASP A 90 9.35 12.12 -15.10
C ASP A 90 9.17 12.54 -13.64
N THR A 91 8.51 11.71 -12.83
CA THR A 91 8.25 12.03 -11.44
C THR A 91 8.61 10.87 -10.53
N PHE A 92 9.54 11.12 -9.62
CA PHE A 92 9.92 10.19 -8.57
C PHE A 92 9.24 10.57 -7.26
N VAL A 93 8.63 9.59 -6.57
CA VAL A 93 7.87 9.81 -5.33
C VAL A 93 8.45 8.95 -4.21
N TYR A 94 8.99 9.59 -3.16
CA TYR A 94 9.45 8.90 -1.96
C TYR A 94 8.28 8.44 -1.07
N THR A 95 8.52 7.41 -0.25
CA THR A 95 7.50 6.96 0.72
C THR A 95 7.40 7.86 1.96
N GLY A 96 8.34 8.76 2.14
CA GLY A 96 8.51 9.63 3.31
C GLY A 96 9.97 9.58 3.75
N ASP A 97 10.23 9.07 4.96
CA ASP A 97 11.56 8.92 5.54
C ASP A 97 12.49 7.94 4.80
N ILE A 98 11.98 7.13 3.89
CA ILE A 98 12.76 6.26 3.02
C ILE A 98 12.80 6.86 1.61
N HIS A 99 14.01 7.19 1.13
CA HIS A 99 14.25 7.84 -0.15
C HIS A 99 14.27 6.82 -1.30
N ALA A 100 13.19 6.06 -1.44
CA ALA A 100 12.97 5.11 -2.51
C ALA A 100 11.50 5.14 -2.96
N MET A 101 11.23 4.71 -4.17
CA MET A 101 9.91 4.71 -4.78
C MET A 101 9.36 3.28 -4.81
N TRP A 102 8.42 2.95 -3.91
CA TRP A 102 7.59 1.77 -4.04
C TRP A 102 6.52 2.01 -5.10
N LEU A 103 6.27 1.00 -5.93
CA LEU A 103 5.21 1.08 -6.94
C LEU A 103 3.82 1.22 -6.32
N ARG A 104 3.55 0.53 -5.25
CA ARG A 104 2.34 0.64 -4.42
C ARG A 104 2.18 2.04 -3.85
N ASP A 105 3.15 2.47 -3.05
CA ASP A 105 3.11 3.73 -2.31
C ASP A 105 2.98 4.92 -3.25
N SER A 106 3.82 5.00 -4.27
CA SER A 106 3.81 6.12 -5.23
C SER A 106 2.45 6.30 -5.92
N GLY A 107 1.80 5.18 -6.29
CA GLY A 107 0.46 5.21 -6.88
C GLY A 107 -0.61 5.64 -5.89
N ALA A 108 -0.55 5.14 -4.64
CA ALA A 108 -1.51 5.44 -3.60
C ALA A 108 -1.38 6.88 -3.06
N GLN A 109 -0.13 7.37 -2.91
CA GLN A 109 0.15 8.71 -2.40
C GLN A 109 -0.36 9.82 -3.32
N VAL A 110 -0.34 9.62 -4.63
CA VAL A 110 -0.82 10.64 -5.59
C VAL A 110 -2.27 10.46 -6.02
N TRP A 111 -2.88 9.34 -5.63
CA TRP A 111 -4.23 8.98 -6.02
C TRP A 111 -5.29 10.07 -5.82
N PRO A 112 -5.39 10.74 -4.65
CA PRO A 112 -6.48 11.69 -4.41
C PRO A 112 -6.35 12.98 -5.22
N TYR A 113 -5.18 13.27 -5.80
CA TYR A 113 -4.99 14.46 -6.62
C TYR A 113 -5.44 14.27 -8.08
N VAL A 114 -5.65 13.04 -8.52
CA VAL A 114 -6.04 12.72 -9.91
C VAL A 114 -7.31 13.46 -10.32
N GLN A 115 -8.29 13.60 -9.42
CA GLN A 115 -9.55 14.30 -9.68
C GLN A 115 -9.35 15.77 -10.09
N LEU A 116 -8.24 16.40 -9.66
CA LEU A 116 -7.92 17.78 -9.96
C LEU A 116 -7.04 17.95 -11.21
N ALA A 117 -6.59 16.85 -11.82
CA ALA A 117 -5.67 16.89 -12.97
C ALA A 117 -6.27 17.55 -14.22
N GLY A 118 -7.60 17.58 -14.34
CA GLY A 118 -8.30 18.28 -15.41
C GLY A 118 -8.27 19.82 -15.30
N GLU A 119 -8.00 20.35 -14.10
CA GLU A 119 -8.04 21.76 -13.78
C GLU A 119 -6.66 22.41 -13.63
N ASP A 120 -5.60 21.61 -13.57
CA ASP A 120 -4.23 22.06 -13.29
C ASP A 120 -3.24 21.30 -14.17
N GLU A 121 -2.69 22.02 -15.17
CA GLU A 121 -1.74 21.46 -16.15
C GLU A 121 -0.46 20.97 -15.49
N ALA A 122 0.08 21.69 -14.50
CA ALA A 122 1.29 21.28 -13.80
C ALA A 122 1.06 19.98 -13.03
N LEU A 123 -0.08 19.86 -12.36
CA LEU A 123 -0.49 18.65 -11.65
C LEU A 123 -0.69 17.48 -12.63
N ARG A 124 -1.34 17.69 -13.76
CA ARG A 124 -1.54 16.70 -14.81
C ARG A 124 -0.21 16.15 -15.32
N ARG A 125 0.76 17.03 -15.62
CA ARG A 125 2.10 16.63 -16.06
C ARG A 125 2.87 15.86 -14.99
N MET A 126 2.80 16.30 -13.75
CA MET A 126 3.41 15.60 -12.61
C MET A 126 2.86 14.18 -12.49
N LEU A 127 1.53 14.00 -12.54
CA LEU A 127 0.87 12.68 -12.48
C LEU A 127 1.22 11.79 -13.68
N ALA A 128 1.27 12.36 -14.89
CA ALA A 128 1.75 11.65 -16.07
C ALA A 128 3.18 11.15 -15.88
N GLY A 129 4.05 11.98 -15.28
CA GLY A 129 5.43 11.62 -14.94
C GLY A 129 5.52 10.44 -13.96
N VAL A 130 4.65 10.38 -12.93
CA VAL A 130 4.58 9.21 -12.01
C VAL A 130 4.25 7.94 -12.78
N ILE A 131 3.23 8.00 -13.65
CA ILE A 131 2.79 6.84 -14.44
C ILE A 131 3.88 6.35 -15.38
N LEU A 132 4.54 7.26 -16.11
CA LEU A 132 5.64 6.93 -17.01
C LEU A 132 6.85 6.33 -16.25
N ARG A 133 7.20 6.90 -15.09
CA ARG A 133 8.24 6.34 -14.21
C ARG A 133 7.88 4.92 -13.75
N GLN A 134 6.63 4.66 -13.39
CA GLN A 134 6.18 3.33 -12.98
C GLN A 134 6.31 2.30 -14.10
N TRP A 135 6.05 2.66 -15.37
CA TRP A 135 6.29 1.77 -16.51
C TRP A 135 7.79 1.48 -16.68
N LYS A 136 8.65 2.50 -16.59
CA LYS A 136 10.12 2.32 -16.61
C LYS A 136 10.57 1.35 -15.51
N CYS A 137 10.04 1.49 -14.30
CA CYS A 137 10.34 0.61 -13.17
C CYS A 137 9.93 -0.85 -13.42
N ILE A 138 8.70 -1.10 -13.88
CA ILE A 138 8.21 -2.45 -14.20
C ILE A 138 9.03 -3.09 -15.32
N ASN A 139 9.42 -2.34 -16.35
CA ASN A 139 10.24 -2.83 -17.45
C ASN A 139 11.70 -3.08 -17.02
N CYS A 140 12.18 -2.37 -16.00
CA CYS A 140 13.50 -2.61 -15.41
C CYS A 140 13.57 -3.96 -14.68
N ASP A 141 12.64 -4.23 -13.76
CA ASP A 141 12.46 -5.54 -13.10
C ASP A 141 11.02 -5.71 -12.60
N PRO A 142 10.19 -6.53 -13.26
CA PRO A 142 8.79 -6.72 -12.89
C PRO A 142 8.56 -7.50 -11.58
N TYR A 143 9.63 -8.00 -10.96
CA TYR A 143 9.61 -8.64 -9.65
C TYR A 143 10.02 -7.70 -8.49
N ALA A 144 10.47 -6.48 -8.81
CA ALA A 144 10.86 -5.52 -7.79
C ALA A 144 9.65 -4.70 -7.31
N ASN A 145 9.63 -4.40 -6.01
CA ASN A 145 8.62 -3.54 -5.39
C ASN A 145 9.10 -2.09 -5.24
N ALA A 146 10.42 -1.85 -5.09
CA ALA A 146 10.97 -0.53 -4.82
C ALA A 146 12.23 -0.22 -5.63
N PHE A 147 12.36 1.04 -6.05
CA PHE A 147 13.39 1.52 -6.96
C PHE A 147 14.13 2.74 -6.39
N ASN A 148 15.40 2.89 -6.78
CA ASN A 148 16.20 4.07 -6.51
C ASN A 148 15.92 5.17 -7.56
N LYS A 149 16.07 6.45 -7.18
CA LYS A 149 16.00 7.54 -8.16
C LYS A 149 17.17 7.45 -9.16
N GLU A 150 18.36 7.24 -8.62
CA GLU A 150 19.60 6.99 -9.36
C GLU A 150 20.18 5.63 -8.97
N PRO A 151 20.91 4.94 -9.88
CA PRO A 151 21.51 3.65 -9.56
C PRO A 151 22.41 3.72 -8.31
N ASN A 152 22.17 2.85 -7.34
CA ASN A 152 22.92 2.81 -6.08
C ASN A 152 23.56 1.43 -5.85
N PRO A 153 24.85 1.23 -6.27
CA PRO A 153 25.54 -0.04 -6.09
C PRO A 153 25.89 -0.37 -4.62
N ASP A 154 25.82 0.63 -3.73
CA ASP A 154 26.08 0.51 -2.30
C ASP A 154 24.80 0.45 -1.46
N GLY A 155 23.66 0.20 -2.10
CA GLY A 155 22.35 0.13 -1.45
C GLY A 155 22.30 -0.92 -0.33
N PRO A 156 21.45 -0.73 0.69
CA PRO A 156 21.44 -1.56 1.89
C PRO A 156 21.12 -3.03 1.60
N TRP A 157 20.40 -3.31 0.53
CA TRP A 157 19.89 -4.63 0.19
C TRP A 157 20.58 -5.29 -1.01
N MET A 158 21.73 -4.75 -1.48
CA MET A 158 22.47 -5.25 -2.64
C MET A 158 22.97 -6.70 -2.53
N LYS A 159 22.89 -7.29 -1.33
CA LYS A 159 23.23 -8.72 -1.10
C LYS A 159 22.05 -9.67 -1.23
N ASP A 160 20.84 -9.14 -1.39
CA ASP A 160 19.64 -9.95 -1.57
C ASP A 160 19.64 -10.61 -2.97
N THR A 161 18.78 -11.62 -3.12
CA THR A 161 18.73 -12.37 -4.37
C THR A 161 18.26 -11.51 -5.55
N GLY A 162 19.07 -11.43 -6.59
CA GLY A 162 18.72 -10.81 -7.87
C GLY A 162 18.75 -9.28 -7.88
N MET A 163 19.36 -8.65 -6.87
CA MET A 163 19.50 -7.19 -6.81
C MET A 163 20.45 -6.63 -7.86
N HIS A 164 20.15 -5.42 -8.32
CA HIS A 164 21.02 -4.58 -9.15
C HIS A 164 20.84 -3.09 -8.76
N PRO A 165 21.73 -2.17 -9.16
CA PRO A 165 21.81 -0.82 -8.60
C PRO A 165 20.56 0.04 -8.74
N GLU A 166 19.72 -0.21 -9.74
CA GLU A 166 18.46 0.51 -9.97
C GLU A 166 17.40 0.18 -8.92
N LEU A 167 17.52 -0.99 -8.28
CA LEU A 167 16.55 -1.46 -7.29
C LEU A 167 16.91 -1.00 -5.88
N HIS A 168 15.93 -0.55 -5.14
CA HIS A 168 16.01 -0.39 -3.69
C HIS A 168 15.71 -1.71 -2.98
N GLU A 169 14.65 -2.42 -3.42
CA GLU A 169 14.23 -3.72 -2.90
C GLU A 169 13.59 -4.58 -3.99
N ARG A 170 13.77 -5.91 -3.91
CA ARG A 170 13.25 -6.86 -4.90
C ARG A 170 12.31 -7.90 -4.29
N LYS A 171 11.42 -7.46 -3.42
CA LYS A 171 10.35 -8.28 -2.87
C LYS A 171 9.17 -8.33 -3.85
N TYR A 172 8.85 -9.52 -4.36
CA TYR A 172 7.75 -9.66 -5.30
C TYR A 172 6.40 -9.64 -4.59
N GLU A 173 5.60 -8.67 -4.95
CA GLU A 173 4.24 -8.40 -4.50
C GLU A 173 3.33 -8.22 -5.71
N ILE A 174 2.18 -8.90 -5.74
CA ILE A 174 1.20 -8.76 -6.84
C ILE A 174 0.73 -7.31 -6.97
N ASP A 175 0.47 -6.67 -5.84
CA ASP A 175 -0.07 -5.31 -5.79
C ASP A 175 0.91 -4.26 -6.35
N SER A 176 2.21 -4.47 -6.24
CA SER A 176 3.23 -3.60 -6.87
C SER A 176 3.05 -3.48 -8.39
N SER A 177 2.53 -4.52 -9.06
CA SER A 177 2.15 -4.47 -10.47
C SER A 177 0.75 -3.89 -10.72
N CYS A 178 -0.13 -3.90 -9.72
CA CYS A 178 -1.53 -3.50 -9.85
C CYS A 178 -1.75 -2.00 -9.62
N TYR A 179 -1.05 -1.39 -8.67
CA TYR A 179 -1.18 0.03 -8.34
C TYR A 179 -0.88 0.96 -9.52
N PRO A 180 0.17 0.74 -10.34
CA PRO A 180 0.42 1.53 -11.54
C PRO A 180 -0.74 1.48 -12.54
N ILE A 181 -1.33 0.31 -12.77
CA ILE A 181 -2.50 0.16 -13.67
C ILE A 181 -3.70 0.90 -13.10
N ARG A 182 -3.95 0.79 -11.78
CA ARG A 182 -5.04 1.47 -11.09
C ARG A 182 -4.91 2.99 -11.24
N LEU A 183 -3.72 3.53 -11.01
CA LEU A 183 -3.43 4.96 -11.13
C LEU A 183 -3.62 5.45 -12.57
N ALA A 184 -3.02 4.77 -13.54
CA ALA A 184 -3.08 5.15 -14.95
C ALA A 184 -4.50 5.09 -15.51
N TYR A 185 -5.28 4.07 -15.14
CA TYR A 185 -6.69 3.97 -15.50
C TYR A 185 -7.49 5.15 -14.96
N HIS A 186 -7.34 5.50 -13.69
CA HIS A 186 -8.04 6.62 -13.08
C HIS A 186 -7.64 7.97 -13.71
N TYR A 187 -6.35 8.16 -13.93
CA TYR A 187 -5.81 9.34 -14.64
C TYR A 187 -6.45 9.50 -16.02
N TRP A 188 -6.52 8.44 -16.81
CA TRP A 188 -7.16 8.45 -18.11
C TRP A 188 -8.67 8.74 -18.02
N GLN A 189 -9.38 8.13 -17.08
CA GLN A 189 -10.82 8.37 -16.91
C GLN A 189 -11.14 9.83 -16.59
N VAL A 190 -10.29 10.49 -15.81
CA VAL A 190 -10.48 11.89 -15.38
C VAL A 190 -10.03 12.88 -16.47
N THR A 191 -8.88 12.62 -17.10
CA THR A 191 -8.24 13.60 -17.99
C THR A 191 -8.50 13.36 -19.47
N GLY A 192 -8.83 12.12 -19.87
CA GLY A 192 -8.86 11.70 -21.26
C GLY A 192 -7.47 11.61 -21.91
N ASP A 193 -6.39 11.88 -21.16
CA ASP A 193 -5.03 11.88 -21.70
C ASP A 193 -4.53 10.45 -21.90
N THR A 194 -4.17 10.15 -23.15
CA THR A 194 -3.66 8.83 -23.57
C THR A 194 -2.15 8.78 -23.78
N SER A 195 -1.45 9.89 -23.55
CA SER A 195 0.00 10.00 -23.82
C SER A 195 0.85 9.05 -22.99
N VAL A 196 0.35 8.60 -21.84
CA VAL A 196 1.03 7.66 -20.92
C VAL A 196 0.94 6.18 -21.36
N PHE A 197 0.17 5.88 -22.42
CA PHE A 197 -0.06 4.51 -22.93
C PHE A 197 0.73 4.22 -24.20
N GLY A 198 2.00 4.60 -24.20
CA GLY A 198 2.95 4.35 -25.29
C GLY A 198 3.53 2.92 -25.29
N PRO A 199 4.67 2.72 -26.00
CA PRO A 199 5.33 1.42 -26.08
C PRO A 199 5.74 0.85 -24.71
N GLU A 200 6.20 1.68 -23.78
CA GLU A 200 6.61 1.28 -22.42
C GLU A 200 5.44 0.70 -21.61
N TRP A 201 4.24 1.25 -21.79
CA TRP A 201 3.01 0.67 -21.24
C TRP A 201 2.73 -0.73 -21.78
N ILE A 202 2.83 -0.91 -23.10
CA ILE A 202 2.59 -2.23 -23.74
C ILE A 202 3.58 -3.26 -23.20
N GLU A 203 4.87 -2.91 -23.15
CA GLU A 203 5.93 -3.76 -22.60
C GLU A 203 5.68 -4.08 -21.11
N ALA A 204 5.29 -3.09 -20.31
CA ALA A 204 4.97 -3.29 -18.89
C ALA A 204 3.80 -4.29 -18.72
N ILE A 205 2.74 -4.19 -19.52
CA ILE A 205 1.63 -5.14 -19.45
C ILE A 205 2.04 -6.55 -19.92
N GLU A 206 2.89 -6.68 -20.93
CA GLU A 206 3.44 -7.98 -21.34
C GLU A 206 4.29 -8.60 -20.22
N ASN A 207 5.12 -7.81 -19.53
CA ASN A 207 5.90 -8.21 -18.38
C ASN A 207 5.01 -8.65 -17.19
N ILE A 208 3.99 -7.88 -16.86
CA ILE A 208 3.03 -8.22 -15.79
C ILE A 208 2.30 -9.54 -16.10
N LEU A 209 1.80 -9.70 -17.35
CA LEU A 209 1.14 -10.95 -17.77
C LEU A 209 2.10 -12.16 -17.70
N HIS A 210 3.36 -11.96 -18.08
CA HIS A 210 4.38 -13.01 -17.97
C HIS A 210 4.59 -13.42 -16.51
N VAL A 211 4.85 -12.45 -15.62
CA VAL A 211 5.05 -12.69 -14.18
C VAL A 211 3.82 -13.36 -13.55
N PHE A 212 2.62 -12.84 -13.78
CA PHE A 212 1.42 -13.40 -13.20
C PHE A 212 1.15 -14.84 -13.66
N THR A 213 1.37 -15.11 -14.96
CA THR A 213 1.21 -16.47 -15.52
C THR A 213 2.27 -17.43 -14.94
N GLU A 214 3.53 -17.00 -14.85
CA GLU A 214 4.60 -17.80 -14.25
C GLU A 214 4.29 -18.10 -12.77
N GLN A 215 3.79 -17.10 -12.03
CA GLN A 215 3.47 -17.24 -10.61
C GLN A 215 2.15 -17.95 -10.32
N GLN A 216 1.38 -18.36 -11.32
CA GLN A 216 0.38 -19.42 -11.12
C GLN A 216 1.02 -20.78 -10.83
N ARG A 217 2.32 -20.93 -11.07
CA ARG A 217 3.18 -22.07 -10.74
C ARG A 217 2.74 -23.40 -11.35
N ARG A 218 2.07 -23.38 -12.49
CA ARG A 218 1.60 -24.57 -13.20
C ARG A 218 2.73 -25.44 -13.76
N GLU A 219 3.77 -24.81 -14.26
CA GLU A 219 4.93 -25.46 -14.88
C GLU A 219 6.13 -25.58 -13.93
N GLY A 220 5.93 -25.27 -12.64
CA GLY A 220 6.99 -25.31 -11.63
C GLY A 220 7.01 -24.08 -10.73
N ARG A 221 8.16 -23.83 -10.09
CA ARG A 221 8.32 -22.75 -9.12
C ARG A 221 8.54 -21.35 -9.74
N GLY A 222 8.71 -21.31 -11.07
CA GLY A 222 9.07 -20.09 -11.78
C GLY A 222 10.54 -19.71 -11.63
N SER A 223 10.89 -18.51 -12.09
CA SER A 223 12.26 -17.99 -12.07
C SER A 223 12.57 -17.20 -10.78
N TYR A 224 11.55 -16.69 -10.11
CA TYR A 224 11.71 -15.84 -8.93
C TYR A 224 11.94 -16.63 -7.65
N ARG A 225 12.97 -16.24 -6.91
CA ARG A 225 13.19 -16.62 -5.52
C ARG A 225 13.78 -15.45 -4.75
N PHE A 226 13.63 -15.43 -3.42
CA PHE A 226 14.15 -14.36 -2.60
C PHE A 226 14.76 -14.86 -1.30
N LEU A 227 16.00 -14.46 -1.05
CA LEU A 227 16.72 -14.67 0.20
C LEU A 227 17.37 -13.37 0.64
N ARG A 228 17.12 -13.02 1.89
CA ARG A 228 17.77 -11.93 2.63
C ARG A 228 18.39 -12.49 3.90
N SER A 229 19.60 -12.05 4.24
CA SER A 229 20.20 -12.34 5.55
C SER A 229 19.55 -11.43 6.58
N SER A 230 18.63 -11.97 7.36
CA SER A 230 17.86 -11.23 8.38
C SER A 230 17.62 -12.10 9.61
N ASN A 231 17.45 -11.46 10.77
CA ASN A 231 17.02 -12.11 12.01
C ASN A 231 15.48 -12.15 12.15
N ARG A 232 14.73 -11.59 11.18
CA ARG A 232 13.28 -11.61 11.11
C ARG A 232 12.83 -12.67 10.11
N ALA A 233 12.03 -13.63 10.59
CA ALA A 233 11.57 -14.75 9.75
C ALA A 233 10.75 -14.30 8.54
N LEU A 234 9.99 -13.20 8.67
CA LEU A 234 9.13 -12.67 7.59
C LEU A 234 9.85 -11.73 6.61
N ASP A 235 11.12 -11.42 6.85
CA ASP A 235 11.91 -10.55 5.97
C ASP A 235 12.60 -11.32 4.82
N THR A 236 12.42 -12.63 4.77
CA THR A 236 12.96 -13.54 3.78
C THR A 236 11.99 -14.68 3.52
N MET A 237 12.05 -15.28 2.33
CA MET A 237 11.21 -16.44 2.03
C MET A 237 11.82 -17.72 2.59
N ASN A 238 10.97 -18.62 3.10
CA ASN A 238 11.36 -19.98 3.51
C ASN A 238 11.71 -20.88 2.30
N ASN A 239 12.01 -22.17 2.57
CA ASN A 239 12.24 -23.18 1.54
C ASN A 239 13.26 -22.73 0.48
N GLU A 240 14.45 -22.28 0.95
CA GLU A 240 15.55 -21.78 0.09
C GLU A 240 15.17 -20.59 -0.81
N GLY A 241 14.22 -19.79 -0.36
CA GLY A 241 13.74 -18.60 -1.08
C GLY A 241 12.56 -18.84 -2.02
N TRP A 242 12.02 -20.07 -2.06
CA TRP A 242 10.89 -20.41 -2.94
C TRP A 242 9.51 -20.22 -2.29
N GLY A 243 9.48 -20.05 -0.97
CA GLY A 243 8.26 -19.95 -0.19
C GLY A 243 7.61 -21.31 0.12
N ALA A 244 6.45 -21.29 0.75
CA ALA A 244 5.69 -22.50 1.07
C ALA A 244 5.25 -23.23 -0.20
N PRO A 245 5.10 -24.57 -0.15
CA PRO A 245 4.53 -25.34 -1.26
C PRO A 245 3.10 -24.89 -1.57
N VAL A 246 2.75 -24.85 -2.85
CA VAL A 246 1.38 -24.61 -3.32
C VAL A 246 0.94 -25.71 -4.27
N ARG A 247 -0.38 -25.92 -4.31
CA ARG A 247 -1.04 -26.66 -5.38
C ARG A 247 -1.58 -25.66 -6.39
N PRO A 248 -1.07 -25.64 -7.63
CA PRO A 248 -1.59 -24.73 -8.67
C PRO A 248 -3.10 -24.89 -8.83
N CYS A 249 -3.83 -23.78 -8.71
CA CYS A 249 -5.28 -23.76 -8.75
C CYS A 249 -5.86 -22.59 -9.56
N GLY A 250 -5.02 -21.84 -10.27
CA GLY A 250 -5.39 -20.66 -11.03
C GLY A 250 -5.09 -19.33 -10.32
N LEU A 251 -4.82 -19.35 -9.01
CA LEU A 251 -4.38 -18.17 -8.27
C LEU A 251 -2.91 -17.84 -8.54
N ILE A 252 -2.56 -16.58 -8.37
CA ILE A 252 -1.21 -16.03 -8.54
C ILE A 252 -0.52 -16.03 -7.17
N ALA A 253 0.68 -16.61 -7.07
CA ALA A 253 1.48 -16.56 -5.86
C ALA A 253 2.06 -15.16 -5.68
N SER A 254 1.99 -14.62 -4.45
CA SER A 254 2.71 -13.44 -3.99
C SER A 254 3.78 -13.87 -3.00
N ALA A 255 5.02 -13.46 -3.21
CA ALA A 255 6.10 -13.80 -2.30
C ALA A 255 6.00 -13.02 -1.00
N PHE A 256 5.57 -11.77 -1.12
CA PHE A 256 5.42 -10.85 -0.01
C PHE A 256 4.02 -10.23 0.00
N ARG A 257 3.64 -9.73 1.18
CA ARG A 257 2.44 -8.94 1.46
C ARG A 257 2.70 -7.47 1.17
N PRO A 258 1.67 -6.63 1.06
CA PRO A 258 1.83 -5.18 0.97
C PRO A 258 2.61 -4.54 2.14
N SER A 259 2.80 -5.27 3.23
CA SER A 259 3.62 -4.88 4.39
C SER A 259 5.11 -5.23 4.25
N ASP A 260 5.57 -5.72 3.10
CA ASP A 260 6.91 -6.25 2.86
C ASP A 260 7.23 -7.53 3.66
N ASP A 261 6.26 -8.15 4.32
CA ASP A 261 6.41 -9.42 5.04
C ASP A 261 6.15 -10.61 4.11
N ALA A 262 6.97 -11.66 4.21
CA ALA A 262 6.78 -12.87 3.44
C ALA A 262 5.42 -13.52 3.74
N THR A 263 4.74 -13.98 2.70
CA THR A 263 3.49 -14.74 2.82
C THR A 263 3.73 -16.09 3.51
N THR A 264 2.77 -16.51 4.31
CA THR A 264 2.75 -17.84 4.95
C THR A 264 2.23 -18.90 3.98
N LEU A 265 1.10 -18.61 3.33
CA LEU A 265 0.54 -19.37 2.21
C LEU A 265 0.58 -18.46 0.99
N LEU A 266 1.18 -18.92 -0.12
CA LEU A 266 1.61 -18.01 -1.17
C LEU A 266 0.47 -17.33 -1.97
N PHE A 267 -0.76 -17.82 -1.92
CA PHE A 267 -1.86 -17.18 -2.62
C PHE A 267 -2.54 -16.15 -1.72
N LEU A 268 -2.02 -14.92 -1.76
CA LEU A 268 -2.57 -13.77 -1.03
C LEU A 268 -3.88 -13.32 -1.68
N VAL A 269 -4.99 -13.52 -0.96
CA VAL A 269 -6.34 -13.34 -1.52
C VAL A 269 -6.64 -11.89 -1.90
N PRO A 270 -6.46 -10.86 -1.05
CA PRO A 270 -6.77 -9.49 -1.45
C PRO A 270 -5.94 -9.01 -2.65
N SER A 271 -4.65 -9.39 -2.75
CA SER A 271 -3.84 -9.04 -3.92
C SER A 271 -4.29 -9.77 -5.19
N ASN A 272 -4.80 -11.00 -5.10
CA ASN A 272 -5.40 -11.68 -6.24
C ASN A 272 -6.70 -11.02 -6.72
N PHE A 273 -7.54 -10.51 -5.82
CA PHE A 273 -8.70 -9.69 -6.20
C PHE A 273 -8.26 -8.40 -6.92
N MET A 274 -7.24 -7.71 -6.40
CA MET A 274 -6.69 -6.51 -7.04
C MET A 274 -6.08 -6.82 -8.42
N ALA A 275 -5.47 -8.00 -8.61
CA ALA A 275 -4.99 -8.45 -9.92
C ALA A 275 -6.15 -8.60 -10.91
N VAL A 276 -7.28 -9.18 -10.51
CA VAL A 276 -8.48 -9.31 -11.36
C VAL A 276 -8.97 -7.93 -11.82
N SER A 277 -9.18 -7.00 -10.88
CA SER A 277 -9.68 -5.66 -11.19
C SER A 277 -8.70 -4.86 -12.06
N SER A 278 -7.38 -5.00 -11.82
CA SER A 278 -6.33 -4.32 -12.59
C SER A 278 -6.20 -4.88 -14.00
N LEU A 279 -6.26 -6.20 -14.19
CA LEU A 279 -6.22 -6.81 -15.52
C LEU A 279 -7.42 -6.41 -16.38
N ARG A 280 -8.62 -6.26 -15.79
CA ARG A 280 -9.80 -5.77 -16.52
C ARG A 280 -9.64 -4.32 -16.95
N LYS A 281 -9.11 -3.45 -16.08
CA LYS A 281 -8.78 -2.05 -16.41
C LYS A 281 -7.73 -1.98 -17.53
N ALA A 282 -6.69 -2.80 -17.44
CA ALA A 282 -5.67 -2.89 -18.50
C ALA A 282 -6.29 -3.33 -19.84
N ALA A 283 -7.18 -4.32 -19.84
CA ALA A 283 -7.86 -4.78 -21.04
C ALA A 283 -8.71 -3.69 -21.70
N GLU A 284 -9.41 -2.87 -20.88
CA GLU A 284 -10.19 -1.74 -21.39
C GLU A 284 -9.31 -0.68 -22.05
N ILE A 285 -8.18 -0.29 -21.44
CA ILE A 285 -7.20 0.63 -22.03
C ILE A 285 -6.64 0.06 -23.34
N LEU A 286 -6.21 -1.20 -23.33
CA LEU A 286 -5.62 -1.86 -24.50
C LEU A 286 -6.59 -1.90 -25.69
N THR A 287 -7.87 -2.17 -25.44
CA THR A 287 -8.90 -2.18 -26.49
C THR A 287 -9.19 -0.77 -26.97
N THR A 288 -9.42 0.17 -26.05
CA THR A 288 -9.96 1.50 -26.37
C THR A 288 -8.87 2.44 -26.91
N VAL A 289 -7.67 2.41 -26.33
CA VAL A 289 -6.59 3.35 -26.64
C VAL A 289 -5.60 2.76 -27.64
N ASN A 290 -5.14 1.53 -27.38
CA ASN A 290 -4.04 0.93 -28.13
C ASN A 290 -4.51 0.06 -29.31
N HIS A 291 -5.78 -0.33 -29.37
CA HIS A 291 -6.35 -1.27 -30.35
C HIS A 291 -5.59 -2.62 -30.37
N ARG A 292 -5.15 -3.08 -29.16
CA ARG A 292 -4.45 -4.35 -28.92
C ARG A 292 -5.40 -5.39 -28.34
N ASP A 293 -6.43 -5.79 -29.16
CA ASP A 293 -7.43 -6.77 -28.76
C ASP A 293 -6.84 -8.14 -28.40
N ASP A 294 -5.69 -8.48 -28.99
CA ASP A 294 -4.92 -9.69 -28.68
C ASP A 294 -4.45 -9.68 -27.21
N LEU A 295 -3.85 -8.58 -26.78
CA LEU A 295 -3.33 -8.43 -25.41
C LEU A 295 -4.46 -8.23 -24.41
N ALA A 296 -5.50 -7.45 -24.76
CA ALA A 296 -6.71 -7.27 -23.97
C ALA A 296 -7.41 -8.60 -23.68
N SER A 297 -7.51 -9.48 -24.67
CA SER A 297 -8.08 -10.81 -24.51
C SER A 297 -7.28 -11.68 -23.54
N ARG A 298 -5.95 -11.59 -23.53
CA ARG A 298 -5.07 -12.29 -22.57
C ARG A 298 -5.28 -11.76 -21.16
N CYS A 299 -5.39 -10.44 -20.97
CA CYS A 299 -5.69 -9.84 -19.66
C CYS A 299 -7.04 -10.34 -19.12
N ASN A 300 -8.09 -10.30 -19.94
CA ASN A 300 -9.42 -10.76 -19.54
C ASN A 300 -9.45 -12.26 -19.22
N ALA A 301 -8.80 -13.09 -20.02
CA ALA A 301 -8.76 -14.54 -19.80
C ALA A 301 -8.08 -14.88 -18.48
N LEU A 302 -6.96 -14.20 -18.15
CA LEU A 302 -6.28 -14.39 -16.86
C LEU A 302 -7.13 -13.87 -15.69
N ALA A 303 -7.79 -12.71 -15.86
CA ALA A 303 -8.69 -12.17 -14.83
C ALA A 303 -9.88 -13.12 -14.55
N ASP A 304 -10.49 -13.70 -15.58
CA ASP A 304 -11.59 -14.64 -15.43
C ASP A 304 -11.15 -15.92 -14.70
N GLU A 305 -9.98 -16.42 -15.03
CA GLU A 305 -9.40 -17.59 -14.39
C GLU A 305 -9.08 -17.35 -12.91
N VAL A 306 -8.38 -16.25 -12.59
CA VAL A 306 -8.05 -15.89 -11.21
C VAL A 306 -9.32 -15.65 -10.39
N HIS A 307 -10.33 -14.98 -10.97
CA HIS A 307 -11.60 -14.75 -10.31
C HIS A 307 -12.33 -16.08 -10.00
N ALA A 308 -12.39 -17.02 -10.95
CA ALA A 308 -12.99 -18.32 -10.73
C ALA A 308 -12.27 -19.09 -9.60
N ALA A 309 -10.94 -19.05 -9.59
CA ALA A 309 -10.12 -19.67 -8.56
C ALA A 309 -10.33 -19.03 -7.17
N LEU A 310 -10.50 -17.70 -7.10
CA LEU A 310 -10.85 -16.99 -5.85
C LEU A 310 -12.20 -17.49 -5.30
N MET A 311 -13.21 -17.61 -6.14
CA MET A 311 -14.53 -18.09 -5.73
C MET A 311 -14.52 -19.54 -5.25
N GLU A 312 -13.61 -20.38 -5.77
CA GLU A 312 -13.47 -21.78 -5.37
C GLU A 312 -12.61 -21.95 -4.11
N HIS A 313 -11.53 -21.21 -3.95
CA HIS A 313 -10.49 -21.50 -2.96
C HIS A 313 -10.36 -20.48 -1.83
N ALA A 314 -10.84 -19.23 -2.01
CA ALA A 314 -10.63 -18.16 -1.02
C ALA A 314 -11.73 -18.08 0.05
N ILE A 315 -12.86 -18.76 -0.15
CA ILE A 315 -14.01 -18.66 0.76
C ILE A 315 -13.92 -19.75 1.85
N TYR A 316 -13.97 -19.29 3.10
CA TYR A 316 -13.98 -20.15 4.28
C TYR A 316 -15.34 -20.05 5.00
N ASP A 317 -15.91 -21.21 5.38
CA ASP A 317 -17.18 -21.26 6.12
C ASP A 317 -16.89 -21.17 7.63
N HIS A 318 -16.87 -19.95 8.14
CA HIS A 318 -16.49 -19.67 9.52
C HIS A 318 -17.68 -19.88 10.47
N PRO A 319 -17.52 -20.64 11.57
CA PRO A 319 -18.64 -21.04 12.45
C PRO A 319 -19.38 -19.88 13.10
N LYS A 320 -18.75 -18.73 13.27
CA LYS A 320 -19.33 -17.53 13.91
C LYS A 320 -19.81 -16.49 12.90
N TYR A 321 -19.12 -16.32 11.77
CA TYR A 321 -19.37 -15.25 10.82
C TYR A 321 -20.08 -15.70 9.55
N GLY A 322 -20.21 -17.02 9.31
CA GLY A 322 -20.63 -17.59 8.03
C GLY A 322 -19.49 -17.54 7.01
N LYS A 323 -19.82 -17.47 5.73
CA LYS A 323 -18.79 -17.40 4.67
C LYS A 323 -18.01 -16.09 4.77
N ILE A 324 -16.68 -16.22 4.84
CA ILE A 324 -15.71 -15.12 4.83
C ILE A 324 -14.63 -15.39 3.79
N TYR A 325 -13.92 -14.35 3.35
CA TYR A 325 -12.68 -14.52 2.61
C TYR A 325 -11.53 -14.82 3.58
N ALA A 326 -10.70 -15.81 3.25
CA ALA A 326 -9.41 -16.03 3.91
C ALA A 326 -8.39 -15.00 3.43
N TYR A 327 -7.37 -14.72 4.24
CA TYR A 327 -6.30 -13.79 3.87
C TYR A 327 -5.30 -14.42 2.89
N GLU A 328 -4.88 -15.66 3.18
CA GLU A 328 -4.00 -16.44 2.31
C GLU A 328 -4.52 -17.88 2.18
N VAL A 329 -4.27 -18.49 1.04
CA VAL A 329 -4.55 -19.91 0.76
C VAL A 329 -3.40 -20.57 0.00
N ASP A 330 -3.41 -21.91 -0.14
CA ASP A 330 -2.31 -22.66 -0.77
C ASP A 330 -2.75 -23.62 -1.89
N GLY A 331 -4.05 -23.69 -2.18
CA GLY A 331 -4.62 -24.64 -3.14
C GLY A 331 -4.73 -26.09 -2.64
N PHE A 332 -4.18 -26.42 -1.46
CA PHE A 332 -4.37 -27.72 -0.80
C PHE A 332 -5.61 -27.76 0.10
N GLY A 333 -6.25 -26.60 0.30
CA GLY A 333 -7.41 -26.44 1.18
C GLY A 333 -7.07 -25.84 2.54
N ASN A 334 -5.84 -25.35 2.74
CA ASN A 334 -5.49 -24.58 3.93
C ASN A 334 -5.84 -23.10 3.76
N HIS A 335 -6.28 -22.47 4.86
CA HIS A 335 -6.71 -21.08 4.92
C HIS A 335 -6.02 -20.39 6.10
N LEU A 336 -5.39 -19.25 5.87
CA LEU A 336 -4.90 -18.36 6.91
C LEU A 336 -5.97 -17.30 7.18
N LEU A 337 -6.50 -17.30 8.40
CA LEU A 337 -7.56 -16.39 8.82
C LEU A 337 -6.97 -15.25 9.64
N MET A 338 -6.74 -14.15 9.02
CA MET A 338 -6.26 -12.88 9.59
C MET A 338 -6.61 -11.72 8.64
N ASP A 339 -6.22 -10.53 8.99
CA ASP A 339 -6.02 -9.41 8.07
C ASP A 339 -4.78 -8.63 8.49
N ASP A 340 -4.20 -7.90 7.55
CA ASP A 340 -3.08 -6.98 7.72
C ASP A 340 -3.54 -5.57 7.35
N ALA A 341 -3.03 -4.55 8.03
CA ALA A 341 -3.46 -3.17 7.82
C ALA A 341 -3.02 -2.57 6.49
N ASN A 342 -2.00 -3.14 5.85
CA ASN A 342 -1.47 -2.63 4.58
C ASN A 342 -2.40 -2.99 3.43
N VAL A 343 -2.55 -2.06 2.48
CA VAL A 343 -3.52 -2.18 1.38
C VAL A 343 -2.79 -2.66 0.12
N PRO A 344 -3.28 -3.74 -0.53
CA PRO A 344 -4.58 -4.42 -0.38
C PRO A 344 -4.67 -5.31 0.86
N SER A 345 -5.80 -5.19 1.56
CA SER A 345 -6.19 -6.01 2.70
C SER A 345 -7.62 -6.52 2.49
N LEU A 346 -8.07 -7.48 3.30
CA LEU A 346 -9.46 -7.93 3.24
C LEU A 346 -10.44 -6.79 3.54
N LEU A 347 -10.09 -5.93 4.51
CA LEU A 347 -10.91 -4.75 4.84
C LEU A 347 -10.98 -3.75 3.69
N ALA A 348 -9.90 -3.59 2.92
CA ALA A 348 -9.79 -2.58 1.86
C ALA A 348 -10.41 -3.00 0.52
N MET A 349 -10.86 -4.24 0.34
CA MET A 349 -11.32 -4.75 -0.97
C MET A 349 -12.42 -3.89 -1.61
N ALA A 350 -13.37 -3.39 -0.82
CA ALA A 350 -14.43 -2.51 -1.35
C ALA A 350 -13.91 -1.11 -1.70
N TYR A 351 -12.92 -0.57 -0.97
CA TYR A 351 -12.24 0.69 -1.30
C TYR A 351 -11.48 0.59 -2.63
N LEU A 352 -10.85 -0.55 -2.90
CA LEU A 352 -10.14 -0.78 -4.17
C LEU A 352 -11.08 -1.04 -5.36
N GLY A 353 -12.35 -1.29 -5.08
CA GLY A 353 -13.34 -1.65 -6.11
C GLY A 353 -13.25 -3.12 -6.55
N ASP A 354 -12.66 -3.95 -5.72
CA ASP A 354 -12.46 -5.38 -5.98
C ASP A 354 -13.72 -6.22 -5.70
N VAL A 355 -14.52 -5.75 -4.74
CA VAL A 355 -15.82 -6.34 -4.37
C VAL A 355 -16.85 -5.24 -4.13
N ALA A 356 -18.13 -5.56 -4.26
CA ALA A 356 -19.20 -4.64 -3.89
C ALA A 356 -19.23 -4.44 -2.35
N ILE A 357 -19.49 -3.21 -1.91
CA ILE A 357 -19.53 -2.88 -0.47
C ILE A 357 -20.61 -3.67 0.28
N ASP A 358 -21.69 -4.03 -0.39
CA ASP A 358 -22.81 -4.81 0.13
C ASP A 358 -22.71 -6.32 -0.12
N ASP A 359 -21.60 -6.80 -0.70
CA ASP A 359 -21.34 -8.23 -0.87
C ASP A 359 -21.44 -8.95 0.48
N PRO A 360 -22.29 -10.00 0.62
CA PRO A 360 -22.51 -10.65 1.90
C PRO A 360 -21.25 -11.31 2.49
N ILE A 361 -20.37 -11.87 1.64
CA ILE A 361 -19.13 -12.51 2.09
C ILE A 361 -18.17 -11.44 2.58
N TYR A 362 -18.05 -10.34 1.84
CA TYR A 362 -17.26 -9.19 2.26
C TYR A 362 -17.75 -8.60 3.58
N GLN A 363 -19.06 -8.41 3.76
CA GLN A 363 -19.61 -7.90 5.01
C GLN A 363 -19.37 -8.84 6.20
N ASN A 364 -19.42 -10.15 5.98
CA ASN A 364 -19.03 -11.14 6.99
C ASN A 364 -17.53 -11.03 7.31
N THR A 365 -16.69 -10.92 6.27
CA THR A 365 -15.25 -10.75 6.38
C THR A 365 -14.90 -9.48 7.15
N ARG A 366 -15.57 -8.36 6.83
CA ARG A 366 -15.41 -7.07 7.51
C ARG A 366 -15.70 -7.17 9.02
N ARG A 367 -16.74 -7.95 9.42
CA ARG A 367 -17.01 -8.22 10.85
C ARG A 367 -15.97 -9.11 11.50
N PHE A 368 -15.44 -10.09 10.77
CA PHE A 368 -14.37 -10.97 11.26
C PHE A 368 -13.09 -10.18 11.49
N VAL A 369 -12.59 -9.45 10.50
CA VAL A 369 -11.30 -8.77 10.58
C VAL A 369 -11.27 -7.66 11.65
N TRP A 370 -12.42 -7.06 11.96
CA TRP A 370 -12.56 -6.05 13.02
C TRP A 370 -13.03 -6.69 14.34
N SER A 371 -12.46 -7.82 14.71
CA SER A 371 -12.75 -8.54 15.93
C SER A 371 -11.51 -9.24 16.48
N THR A 372 -11.58 -9.69 17.73
CA THR A 372 -10.49 -10.47 18.37
C THR A 372 -10.28 -11.86 17.76
N ASP A 373 -11.09 -12.28 16.81
CA ASP A 373 -10.87 -13.49 16.03
C ASP A 373 -9.83 -13.28 14.92
N ASN A 374 -9.56 -12.02 14.54
CA ASN A 374 -8.36 -11.63 13.80
C ASN A 374 -7.20 -11.43 14.77
N PRO A 375 -6.10 -12.21 14.68
CA PRO A 375 -4.98 -12.16 15.62
C PRO A 375 -4.24 -10.80 15.62
N TYR A 376 -4.43 -9.97 14.59
CA TYR A 376 -3.84 -8.66 14.47
C TYR A 376 -4.83 -7.50 14.68
N PHE A 377 -6.02 -7.80 15.17
CA PHE A 377 -6.90 -6.77 15.70
C PHE A 377 -6.54 -6.47 17.16
N PHE A 378 -6.18 -5.25 17.44
CA PHE A 378 -5.79 -4.79 18.78
C PHE A 378 -6.78 -3.78 19.31
N ARG A 379 -6.98 -3.81 20.62
CA ARG A 379 -7.80 -2.84 21.36
C ARG A 379 -7.12 -2.49 22.67
N GLY A 380 -7.00 -1.19 22.95
CA GLY A 380 -6.38 -0.67 24.15
C GLY A 380 -6.90 0.70 24.55
N LYS A 381 -6.14 1.41 25.39
CA LYS A 381 -6.56 2.73 25.92
C LYS A 381 -6.53 3.83 24.89
N ALA A 382 -5.59 3.80 23.93
CA ALA A 382 -5.46 4.79 22.91
C ALA A 382 -6.47 4.56 21.77
N GLY A 383 -6.73 3.29 21.40
CA GLY A 383 -7.66 2.99 20.32
C GLY A 383 -7.81 1.52 20.02
N GLU A 384 -8.52 1.24 18.91
CA GLU A 384 -8.68 -0.09 18.34
C GLU A 384 -8.46 -0.09 16.83
N GLY A 385 -7.96 -1.18 16.29
CA GLY A 385 -7.73 -1.31 14.85
C GLY A 385 -6.87 -2.52 14.50
N ILE A 386 -6.62 -2.67 13.21
CA ILE A 386 -5.80 -3.75 12.68
C ILE A 386 -4.35 -3.27 12.60
N GLY A 387 -3.43 -4.15 13.00
CA GLY A 387 -2.00 -4.00 12.81
C GLY A 387 -1.48 -4.99 11.77
N GLY A 388 -0.41 -5.67 12.11
CA GLY A 388 0.19 -6.71 11.26
C GLY A 388 1.44 -7.27 11.93
N PRO A 389 2.00 -8.35 11.41
CA PRO A 389 3.22 -8.92 11.94
C PRO A 389 4.45 -8.02 11.68
N HIS A 390 4.37 -7.08 10.72
CA HIS A 390 5.47 -6.23 10.30
C HIS A 390 6.06 -5.41 11.46
N ILE A 391 5.23 -4.70 12.20
CA ILE A 391 5.66 -3.93 13.39
C ILE A 391 5.57 -4.79 14.67
N GLY A 392 4.75 -5.84 14.66
CA GLY A 392 4.53 -6.74 15.78
C GLY A 392 3.22 -6.51 16.52
N HIS A 393 3.10 -7.17 17.68
CA HIS A 393 1.87 -7.12 18.45
C HIS A 393 1.65 -5.76 19.12
N ASP A 394 0.38 -5.44 19.33
CA ASP A 394 -0.11 -4.26 20.06
C ASP A 394 0.03 -2.92 19.33
N TYR A 395 0.50 -2.94 18.06
CA TYR A 395 0.56 -1.75 17.23
C TYR A 395 -0.59 -1.72 16.22
N ILE A 396 -1.28 -0.60 16.17
CA ILE A 396 -2.42 -0.32 15.28
C ILE A 396 -1.93 0.61 14.17
N TRP A 397 -2.30 0.31 12.93
CA TRP A 397 -2.02 1.19 11.81
C TRP A 397 -3.21 2.13 11.56
N PRO A 398 -3.01 3.45 11.52
CA PRO A 398 -4.06 4.43 11.19
C PRO A 398 -4.79 4.10 9.88
N MET A 399 -4.06 3.52 8.90
CA MET A 399 -4.64 3.10 7.63
C MET A 399 -5.80 2.11 7.79
N SER A 400 -5.75 1.21 8.77
CA SER A 400 -6.86 0.28 9.03
C SER A 400 -8.11 0.98 9.52
N ILE A 401 -7.94 2.04 10.32
CA ILE A 401 -9.05 2.86 10.81
C ILE A 401 -9.66 3.67 9.66
N MET A 402 -8.80 4.20 8.76
CA MET A 402 -9.25 4.88 7.55
C MET A 402 -10.01 3.93 6.62
N MET A 403 -9.49 2.71 6.38
CA MET A 403 -10.19 1.71 5.57
C MET A 403 -11.53 1.31 6.17
N ARG A 404 -11.63 1.23 7.49
CA ARG A 404 -12.93 1.02 8.16
C ARG A 404 -13.92 2.13 7.84
N ALA A 405 -13.48 3.39 7.87
CA ALA A 405 -14.33 4.54 7.52
C ALA A 405 -14.68 4.58 6.03
N PHE A 406 -13.70 4.34 5.13
CA PHE A 406 -13.90 4.30 3.68
C PHE A 406 -14.94 3.27 3.25
N THR A 407 -15.00 2.15 3.95
CA THR A 407 -15.89 1.02 3.63
C THR A 407 -17.12 0.93 4.52
N SER A 408 -17.43 2.00 5.26
CA SER A 408 -18.63 2.11 6.10
C SER A 408 -19.74 2.92 5.44
N GLN A 409 -20.98 2.47 5.67
CA GLN A 409 -22.20 3.22 5.38
C GLN A 409 -22.88 3.74 6.65
N ASP A 410 -22.31 3.44 7.83
CA ASP A 410 -22.83 3.84 9.15
C ASP A 410 -22.10 5.10 9.63
N ASP A 411 -22.82 6.20 9.73
CA ASP A 411 -22.32 7.49 10.20
C ASP A 411 -21.74 7.43 11.63
N THR A 412 -22.26 6.54 12.47
CA THR A 412 -21.73 6.33 13.83
C THR A 412 -20.34 5.71 13.78
N GLU A 413 -20.16 4.72 12.93
CA GLU A 413 -18.85 4.07 12.73
C GLU A 413 -17.85 5.03 12.11
N ILE A 414 -18.25 5.78 11.06
CA ILE A 414 -17.39 6.79 10.41
C ILE A 414 -16.93 7.83 11.43
N ARG A 415 -17.87 8.39 12.23
CA ARG A 415 -17.56 9.34 13.30
C ARG A 415 -16.51 8.79 14.26
N ALA A 416 -16.74 7.58 14.79
CA ALA A 416 -15.83 6.95 15.74
C ALA A 416 -14.41 6.76 15.16
N CYS A 417 -14.30 6.44 13.85
CA CYS A 417 -13.02 6.35 13.17
C CYS A 417 -12.31 7.71 13.09
N ILE A 418 -12.99 8.79 12.69
CA ILE A 418 -12.39 10.13 12.60
C ILE A 418 -11.97 10.63 13.98
N GLU A 419 -12.83 10.50 15.01
CA GLU A 419 -12.48 10.86 16.39
C GLU A 419 -11.26 10.10 16.89
N GLN A 420 -11.14 8.81 16.53
CA GLN A 420 -9.98 8.03 16.91
C GLN A 420 -8.70 8.51 16.20
N LEU A 421 -8.75 8.75 14.88
CA LEU A 421 -7.61 9.29 14.13
C LEU A 421 -7.15 10.63 14.71
N MET A 422 -8.09 11.52 15.07
CA MET A 422 -7.76 12.80 15.67
C MET A 422 -7.09 12.68 17.04
N ARG A 423 -7.49 11.73 17.89
CA ARG A 423 -6.88 11.58 19.24
C ARG A 423 -5.61 10.77 19.26
N THR A 424 -5.28 10.02 18.17
CA THR A 424 -4.09 9.16 18.09
C THR A 424 -2.97 9.74 17.24
N ASP A 425 -3.04 11.03 16.89
CA ASP A 425 -2.03 11.77 16.16
C ASP A 425 -0.78 12.12 16.98
N ALA A 426 -0.71 11.70 18.24
CA ALA A 426 0.38 12.00 19.19
C ALA A 426 0.65 13.51 19.39
N GLY A 427 -0.31 14.38 19.03
CA GLY A 427 -0.14 15.84 19.06
C GLY A 427 0.66 16.42 17.91
N THR A 428 1.02 15.59 16.90
CA THR A 428 1.81 16.02 15.73
C THR A 428 0.95 16.64 14.63
N GLY A 429 -0.37 16.44 14.66
CA GLY A 429 -1.29 16.85 13.59
C GLY A 429 -1.12 16.02 12.31
N ARG A 430 -0.45 14.87 12.37
CA ARG A 430 -0.14 14.00 11.23
C ARG A 430 -0.44 12.53 11.55
N MET A 431 -0.55 11.73 10.49
CA MET A 431 -0.64 10.28 10.61
C MET A 431 0.76 9.66 10.59
N HIS A 432 0.95 8.65 11.45
CA HIS A 432 2.15 7.84 11.51
C HIS A 432 1.92 6.48 10.83
N GLU A 433 2.96 5.67 10.69
CA GLU A 433 2.82 4.31 10.18
C GLU A 433 1.96 3.46 11.12
N SER A 434 2.33 3.41 12.41
CA SER A 434 1.57 2.72 13.45
C SER A 434 1.70 3.40 14.81
N PHE A 435 0.80 3.09 15.73
CA PHE A 435 0.87 3.54 17.12
C PHE A 435 0.51 2.39 18.08
N HIS A 436 1.06 2.43 19.30
CA HIS A 436 0.77 1.41 20.32
C HIS A 436 -0.65 1.56 20.86
N LYS A 437 -1.41 0.46 20.96
CA LYS A 437 -2.83 0.45 21.33
C LYS A 437 -3.18 1.14 22.65
N ASP A 438 -2.23 1.19 23.60
CA ASP A 438 -2.42 1.79 24.93
C ASP A 438 -1.82 3.19 25.08
N ASP A 439 -0.92 3.60 24.15
CA ASP A 439 -0.23 4.89 24.21
C ASP A 439 0.12 5.36 22.79
N ALA A 440 -0.66 6.30 22.26
CA ALA A 440 -0.46 6.82 20.91
C ALA A 440 0.85 7.61 20.71
N THR A 441 1.54 8.02 21.80
CA THR A 441 2.84 8.68 21.72
C THR A 441 3.97 7.70 21.36
N HIS A 442 3.74 6.40 21.54
CA HIS A 442 4.61 5.35 21.04
C HIS A 442 4.20 4.95 19.63
N TYR A 443 4.76 5.61 18.63
CA TYR A 443 4.48 5.39 17.22
C TYR A 443 5.75 5.02 16.43
N THR A 444 5.56 4.38 15.28
CA THR A 444 6.62 4.09 14.32
C THR A 444 6.54 5.07 13.17
N ARG A 445 7.67 5.36 12.54
CA ARG A 445 7.86 6.28 11.41
C ARG A 445 7.05 7.58 11.58
N SER A 446 7.74 8.63 12.01
CA SER A 446 7.13 9.97 12.18
C SER A 446 6.65 10.58 10.86
N TRP A 447 7.18 10.11 9.74
CA TRP A 447 6.85 10.58 8.41
C TRP A 447 6.59 9.39 7.47
N PHE A 448 5.33 9.03 7.33
CA PHE A 448 4.82 8.05 6.38
C PHE A 448 3.79 8.74 5.48
N ALA A 449 4.21 9.11 4.26
CA ALA A 449 3.44 10.01 3.40
C ALA A 449 2.11 9.41 2.96
N TRP A 450 2.04 8.11 2.68
CA TRP A 450 0.80 7.46 2.28
C TRP A 450 -0.31 7.61 3.33
N ALA A 451 -0.03 7.33 4.60
CA ALA A 451 -1.04 7.47 5.66
C ALA A 451 -1.57 8.90 5.78
N ASN A 452 -0.70 9.90 5.59
CA ASN A 452 -1.12 11.30 5.59
C ASN A 452 -2.05 11.62 4.41
N THR A 453 -1.64 11.29 3.19
CA THR A 453 -2.46 11.56 2.01
C THR A 453 -3.78 10.79 2.04
N LEU A 454 -3.78 9.55 2.52
CA LEU A 454 -4.98 8.73 2.69
C LEU A 454 -5.98 9.34 3.69
N PHE A 455 -5.49 9.97 4.77
CA PHE A 455 -6.35 10.73 5.68
C PHE A 455 -7.01 11.91 4.95
N GLY A 456 -6.24 12.63 4.14
CA GLY A 456 -6.78 13.72 3.30
C GLY A 456 -7.86 13.22 2.34
N GLU A 457 -7.62 12.11 1.64
CA GLU A 457 -8.57 11.46 0.74
C GLU A 457 -9.88 11.11 1.47
N LEU A 458 -9.78 10.56 2.69
CA LEU A 458 -10.96 10.22 3.49
C LEU A 458 -11.82 11.45 3.79
N ILE A 459 -11.21 12.56 4.18
CA ILE A 459 -11.95 13.81 4.46
C ILE A 459 -12.62 14.34 3.19
N ILE A 460 -11.92 14.36 2.06
CA ILE A 460 -12.47 14.79 0.76
C ILE A 460 -13.69 13.94 0.41
N LYS A 461 -13.55 12.61 0.42
CA LYS A 461 -14.66 11.68 0.16
C LYS A 461 -15.88 11.98 1.02
N LEU A 462 -15.69 12.20 2.32
CA LEU A 462 -16.80 12.48 3.23
C LEU A 462 -17.48 13.82 2.93
N VAL A 463 -16.72 14.83 2.51
CA VAL A 463 -17.29 16.13 2.08
C VAL A 463 -18.08 15.95 0.77
N GLU A 464 -17.53 15.26 -0.22
CA GLU A 464 -18.19 14.97 -1.51
C GLU A 464 -19.46 14.13 -1.36
N GLU A 465 -19.49 13.22 -0.39
CA GLU A 465 -20.70 12.44 -0.03
C GLU A 465 -21.73 13.22 0.79
N GLY A 466 -21.52 14.53 1.01
CA GLY A 466 -22.43 15.38 1.77
C GLY A 466 -22.39 15.16 3.29
N LYS A 467 -21.35 14.52 3.82
CA LYS A 467 -21.18 14.22 5.25
C LYS A 467 -20.45 15.33 6.03
N LEU A 468 -20.40 16.56 5.48
CA LEU A 468 -19.80 17.70 6.16
C LEU A 468 -20.47 17.97 7.54
N GLY A 469 -21.78 17.78 7.65
CA GLY A 469 -22.50 17.89 8.92
C GLY A 469 -22.02 16.90 9.99
N LEU A 470 -21.64 15.68 9.57
CA LEU A 470 -21.04 14.68 10.45
C LEU A 470 -19.66 15.15 10.93
N LEU A 471 -18.79 15.60 10.02
CA LEU A 471 -17.45 16.11 10.34
C LEU A 471 -17.52 17.29 11.32
N ASN A 472 -18.46 18.21 11.09
CA ASN A 472 -18.66 19.40 11.92
C ASN A 472 -19.35 19.13 13.27
N SER A 473 -19.84 17.92 13.49
CA SER A 473 -20.43 17.50 14.77
C SER A 473 -19.44 16.75 15.68
N ILE A 474 -18.19 16.59 15.23
CA ILE A 474 -17.08 16.04 16.02
C ILE A 474 -16.57 17.15 16.95
N GLU A 475 -16.48 16.85 18.26
CA GLU A 475 -16.01 17.79 19.30
C GLU A 475 -14.49 17.75 19.49
#